data_2e8fdcbdcc0ca8c34038cacae7d980ca
#
_entry.id   2e8fdcbdcc0ca8c34038cacae7d980ca
#
_cell.length_a   1.000
_cell.length_b   1.000
_cell.length_c   1.000
_cell.angle_alpha   90.00
_cell.angle_beta   90.00
_cell.angle_gamma   90.00
#
_symmetry.space_group_name_H-M   'P 1'
#
loop_
_entity.id
_entity.type
_entity.pdbx_description
1 polymer ?
#
loop_
_entity_poly.entity_id
_entity_poly.type
_entity_poly.pdbx_seq_one_letter_code
_entity_poly.pdbx_strand_id
1 'polypeptide(L)'
;LSKRARLYTEMIASPALVHGNRARLLGYEKGVNPVALQLGGSNPAELAQCAKWGEEAGFDEINLNCGCPSPRVQSGDFGVVLMLSPQKVADCLKAMQDSVSVPVTVKHRIGVDDQTSYGFVRDFVGTVHEAGTRVFIVHARAAWLKGLSPKENRDIPPLNRELAAQLKADFPDSIFVVNGGIKTLSECQTELGRFDGVMLGREAYNNPWLLTEVDHALYGDPESTLTRDEVVEQMADYVDLVQEREPLAARTAV
;
A
#
# COMPACT_ATOMS: atom_id res chain seq x y z
N LEU A 1 3.68 -18.73 1.97
CA LEU A 1 2.27 -18.76 2.35
C LEU A 1 1.38 -18.59 1.11
N SER A 2 0.92 -17.39 0.74
CA SER A 2 0.25 -17.18 -0.56
C SER A 2 1.29 -16.97 -1.66
N LYS A 3 0.97 -17.40 -2.89
CA LYS A 3 1.75 -17.14 -4.13
C LYS A 3 1.05 -16.15 -5.06
N ARG A 4 -0.20 -15.83 -4.78
CA ARG A 4 -1.06 -15.00 -5.63
C ARG A 4 -1.25 -13.59 -5.07
N ALA A 5 -1.27 -13.44 -3.75
CA ALA A 5 -1.46 -12.15 -3.11
C ALA A 5 -0.33 -11.18 -3.46
N ARG A 6 -0.68 -9.96 -3.90
CA ARG A 6 0.29 -8.89 -4.12
C ARG A 6 0.78 -8.37 -2.78
N LEU A 7 2.08 -8.30 -2.61
CA LEU A 7 2.72 -7.75 -1.43
C LEU A 7 3.06 -6.28 -1.65
N TYR A 8 3.09 -5.52 -0.56
CA TYR A 8 3.50 -4.12 -0.57
C TYR A 8 4.68 -3.93 0.36
N THR A 9 5.69 -3.18 -0.07
CA THR A 9 6.77 -2.77 0.82
C THR A 9 6.25 -1.81 1.88
N GLU A 10 7.03 -1.60 2.93
CA GLU A 10 6.89 -0.40 3.74
C GLU A 10 7.05 0.84 2.86
N MET A 11 6.48 1.96 3.31
CA MET A 11 6.62 3.23 2.59
C MET A 11 8.06 3.73 2.63
N ILE A 12 8.69 3.87 1.48
CA ILE A 12 10.02 4.45 1.33
C ILE A 12 9.88 5.90 0.88
N ALA A 13 10.44 6.84 1.64
CA ALA A 13 10.43 8.24 1.27
C ALA A 13 11.38 8.51 0.09
N SER A 14 10.96 9.30 -0.90
CA SER A 14 11.78 9.62 -2.08
C SER A 14 13.16 10.20 -1.72
N PRO A 15 13.33 11.10 -0.73
CA PRO A 15 14.66 11.55 -0.32
C PRO A 15 15.56 10.43 0.22
N ALA A 16 14.98 9.39 0.83
CA ALA A 16 15.77 8.26 1.30
C ALA A 16 16.35 7.43 0.14
N LEU A 17 15.62 7.30 -0.97
CA LEU A 17 16.12 6.65 -2.19
C LEU A 17 17.14 7.52 -2.94
N VAL A 18 16.93 8.84 -2.95
CA VAL A 18 17.83 9.76 -3.65
C VAL A 18 19.17 9.89 -2.93
N HIS A 19 19.17 9.98 -1.60
CA HIS A 19 20.36 10.31 -0.80
C HIS A 19 20.89 9.13 0.04
N GLY A 20 20.13 8.05 0.17
CA GLY A 20 20.48 6.91 1.01
C GLY A 20 21.07 5.72 0.25
N ASN A 21 21.18 4.58 0.95
CA ASN A 21 21.62 3.32 0.34
C ASN A 21 20.46 2.67 -0.42
N ARG A 22 20.37 2.99 -1.71
CA ARG A 22 19.33 2.50 -2.62
C ARG A 22 19.28 0.98 -2.74
N ALA A 23 20.44 0.33 -2.83
CA ALA A 23 20.52 -1.12 -2.97
C ALA A 23 19.88 -1.83 -1.76
N ARG A 24 20.08 -1.29 -0.55
CA ARG A 24 19.44 -1.81 0.66
C ARG A 24 17.95 -1.52 0.70
N LEU A 25 17.54 -0.31 0.34
CA LEU A 25 16.13 0.12 0.41
C LEU A 25 15.24 -0.59 -0.62
N LEU A 26 15.78 -0.94 -1.79
CA LEU A 26 15.07 -1.64 -2.86
C LEU A 26 15.33 -3.16 -2.85
N GLY A 27 16.11 -3.65 -1.88
CA GLY A 27 16.36 -5.08 -1.75
C GLY A 27 15.13 -5.84 -1.28
N TYR A 28 14.74 -6.89 -2.01
CA TYR A 28 13.71 -7.86 -1.59
C TYR A 28 14.01 -9.23 -2.21
N GLU A 29 13.39 -10.27 -1.68
CA GLU A 29 13.51 -11.63 -2.21
C GLU A 29 12.72 -11.74 -3.52
N LYS A 30 13.44 -11.98 -4.64
CA LYS A 30 12.82 -12.10 -5.96
C LYS A 30 12.18 -13.47 -6.15
N GLY A 31 11.13 -13.53 -6.98
CA GLY A 31 10.48 -14.78 -7.38
C GLY A 31 9.46 -15.32 -6.38
N VAL A 32 9.07 -14.51 -5.38
CA VAL A 32 7.95 -14.82 -4.48
C VAL A 32 6.62 -14.37 -5.10
N ASN A 33 5.95 -13.40 -4.55
CA ASN A 33 4.69 -12.86 -5.06
C ASN A 33 4.94 -11.65 -5.95
N PRO A 34 3.92 -11.15 -6.67
CA PRO A 34 3.95 -9.79 -7.19
C PRO A 34 4.18 -8.79 -6.05
N VAL A 35 5.18 -7.90 -6.19
CA VAL A 35 5.53 -6.93 -5.15
C VAL A 35 5.38 -5.51 -5.65
N ALA A 36 4.64 -4.70 -4.91
CA ALA A 36 4.50 -3.27 -5.12
C ALA A 36 5.48 -2.48 -4.24
N LEU A 37 6.23 -1.56 -4.85
CA LEU A 37 7.04 -0.58 -4.14
C LEU A 37 6.14 0.59 -3.71
N GLN A 38 6.01 0.84 -2.41
CA GLN A 38 5.28 2.02 -1.94
C GLN A 38 6.23 3.19 -1.69
N LEU A 39 5.99 4.30 -2.37
CA LEU A 39 6.75 5.54 -2.26
C LEU A 39 6.00 6.61 -1.46
N GLY A 40 6.74 7.42 -0.71
CA GLY A 40 6.27 8.65 -0.09
C GLY A 40 7.08 9.83 -0.59
N GLY A 41 6.42 10.88 -1.05
CA GLY A 41 7.06 12.08 -1.57
C GLY A 41 6.04 13.02 -2.19
N SER A 42 6.49 14.21 -2.57
CA SER A 42 5.66 15.27 -3.15
C SER A 42 6.36 16.03 -4.28
N ASN A 43 7.56 15.61 -4.66
CA ASN A 43 8.28 16.17 -5.80
C ASN A 43 8.13 15.24 -7.02
N PRO A 44 7.47 15.70 -8.11
CA PRO A 44 7.22 14.85 -9.28
C PRO A 44 8.51 14.28 -9.92
N ALA A 45 9.57 15.08 -10.04
CA ALA A 45 10.82 14.64 -10.66
C ALA A 45 11.55 13.59 -9.81
N GLU A 46 11.57 13.76 -8.49
CA GLU A 46 12.14 12.76 -7.58
C GLU A 46 11.35 11.45 -7.61
N LEU A 47 10.02 11.53 -7.56
CA LEU A 47 9.16 10.35 -7.60
C LEU A 47 9.26 9.61 -8.93
N ALA A 48 9.34 10.31 -10.07
CA ALA A 48 9.60 9.71 -11.37
C ALA A 48 10.93 8.95 -11.38
N GLN A 49 11.98 9.52 -10.81
CA GLN A 49 13.28 8.85 -10.72
C GLN A 49 13.22 7.64 -9.76
N CYS A 50 12.53 7.76 -8.63
CA CYS A 50 12.33 6.65 -7.70
C CYS A 50 11.51 5.51 -8.33
N ALA A 51 10.50 5.85 -9.15
CA ALA A 51 9.71 4.87 -9.88
C ALA A 51 10.58 4.06 -10.86
N LYS A 52 11.45 4.74 -11.64
CA LYS A 52 12.42 4.05 -12.53
C LYS A 52 13.31 3.07 -11.77
N TRP A 53 13.87 3.49 -10.65
CA TRP A 53 14.70 2.59 -9.83
C TRP A 53 13.89 1.42 -9.26
N GLY A 54 12.61 1.61 -8.96
CA GLY A 54 11.71 0.54 -8.54
C GLY A 54 11.49 -0.47 -9.66
N GLU A 55 11.18 -0.01 -10.88
CA GLU A 55 11.02 -0.89 -12.05
C GLU A 55 12.32 -1.64 -12.39
N GLU A 56 13.46 -0.94 -12.41
CA GLU A 56 14.78 -1.54 -12.61
C GLU A 56 15.14 -2.60 -11.56
N ALA A 57 14.69 -2.41 -10.31
CA ALA A 57 14.85 -3.38 -9.24
C ALA A 57 13.93 -4.60 -9.39
N GLY A 58 12.90 -4.51 -10.25
CA GLY A 58 11.99 -5.61 -10.59
C GLY A 58 10.68 -5.60 -9.81
N PHE A 59 10.27 -4.46 -9.25
CA PHE A 59 8.93 -4.32 -8.66
C PHE A 59 7.85 -4.33 -9.75
N ASP A 60 6.73 -5.01 -9.46
CA ASP A 60 5.61 -5.20 -10.38
C ASP A 60 4.62 -4.04 -10.40
N GLU A 61 4.72 -3.14 -9.44
CA GLU A 61 3.85 -1.97 -9.27
C GLU A 61 4.59 -0.89 -8.48
N ILE A 62 4.34 0.38 -8.81
CA ILE A 62 4.77 1.53 -8.01
C ILE A 62 3.53 2.20 -7.41
N ASN A 63 3.51 2.33 -6.08
CA ASN A 63 2.37 2.88 -5.35
C ASN A 63 2.75 4.18 -4.65
N LEU A 64 1.95 5.25 -4.82
CA LEU A 64 2.11 6.50 -4.07
C LEU A 64 1.27 6.49 -2.79
N ASN A 65 1.90 6.79 -1.66
CA ASN A 65 1.22 6.91 -0.38
C ASN A 65 0.62 8.30 -0.17
N CYS A 66 -0.70 8.37 -0.15
CA CYS A 66 -1.49 9.54 0.23
C CYS A 66 -2.39 9.25 1.46
N GLY A 67 -1.93 8.38 2.38
CA GLY A 67 -2.75 7.94 3.51
C GLY A 67 -2.07 7.93 4.88
N CYS A 68 -0.76 8.09 4.97
CA CYS A 68 -0.02 8.06 6.23
C CYS A 68 -0.18 9.39 7.00
N PRO A 69 -0.69 9.37 8.26
CA PRO A 69 -0.88 10.57 9.07
C PRO A 69 0.27 10.86 10.03
N SER A 70 1.43 10.20 9.91
CA SER A 70 2.49 10.37 10.91
C SER A 70 3.07 11.79 10.89
N PRO A 71 3.45 12.38 12.05
CA PRO A 71 4.03 13.73 12.12
C PRO A 71 5.28 13.89 11.24
N ARG A 72 6.13 12.86 11.19
CA ARG A 72 7.33 12.86 10.35
C ARG A 72 6.99 12.96 8.86
N VAL A 73 5.91 12.33 8.44
CA VAL A 73 5.43 12.33 7.06
C VAL A 73 4.78 13.68 6.73
N GLN A 74 4.01 14.24 7.66
CA GLN A 74 3.43 15.57 7.53
C GLN A 74 4.50 16.65 7.38
N SER A 75 5.55 16.62 8.21
CA SER A 75 6.66 17.60 8.13
C SER A 75 7.45 17.48 6.83
N GLY A 76 7.42 16.33 6.17
CA GLY A 76 7.99 16.10 4.84
C GLY A 76 7.08 16.47 3.67
N ASP A 77 5.91 17.04 3.94
CA ASP A 77 4.89 17.43 2.94
C ASP A 77 4.43 16.25 2.04
N PHE A 78 4.27 15.05 2.61
CA PHE A 78 3.75 13.88 1.90
C PHE A 78 2.81 13.03 2.77
N GLY A 79 2.32 11.90 2.26
CA GLY A 79 1.32 11.08 2.94
C GLY A 79 -0.08 11.70 2.86
N VAL A 80 -0.85 11.63 3.94
CA VAL A 80 -2.28 12.02 3.91
C VAL A 80 -2.51 13.51 3.67
N VAL A 81 -1.55 14.37 4.02
CA VAL A 81 -1.66 15.83 3.76
C VAL A 81 -1.77 16.14 2.26
N LEU A 82 -1.25 15.27 1.40
CA LEU A 82 -1.37 15.41 -0.05
C LEU A 82 -2.81 15.37 -0.54
N MET A 83 -3.74 14.76 0.20
CA MET A 83 -5.16 14.78 -0.17
C MET A 83 -5.75 16.20 -0.17
N LEU A 84 -5.12 17.15 0.51
CA LEU A 84 -5.49 18.57 0.49
C LEU A 84 -4.99 19.31 -0.76
N SER A 85 -4.17 18.64 -1.59
CA SER A 85 -3.59 19.21 -2.81
C SER A 85 -3.69 18.20 -3.97
N PRO A 86 -4.89 17.86 -4.44
CA PRO A 86 -5.11 16.80 -5.43
C PRO A 86 -4.32 17.00 -6.73
N GLN A 87 -4.17 18.25 -7.19
CA GLN A 87 -3.37 18.55 -8.39
C GLN A 87 -1.90 18.16 -8.21
N LYS A 88 -1.31 18.42 -7.05
CA LYS A 88 0.06 17.99 -6.75
C LYS A 88 0.22 16.46 -6.81
N VAL A 89 -0.78 15.72 -6.32
CA VAL A 89 -0.80 14.25 -6.43
C VAL A 89 -0.92 13.81 -7.88
N ALA A 90 -1.80 14.44 -8.65
CA ALA A 90 -1.97 14.19 -10.08
C ALA A 90 -0.66 14.40 -10.84
N ASP A 91 0.04 15.51 -10.60
CA ASP A 91 1.33 15.81 -11.22
C ASP A 91 2.41 14.78 -10.85
N CYS A 92 2.46 14.36 -9.60
CA CYS A 92 3.36 13.30 -9.12
C CYS A 92 3.07 11.97 -9.82
N LEU A 93 1.82 11.53 -9.83
CA LEU A 93 1.41 10.27 -10.44
C LEU A 93 1.64 10.28 -11.95
N LYS A 94 1.33 11.39 -12.62
CA LYS A 94 1.60 11.55 -14.06
C LYS A 94 3.10 11.42 -14.37
N ALA A 95 3.95 12.10 -13.60
CA ALA A 95 5.41 12.03 -13.78
C ALA A 95 5.94 10.59 -13.56
N MET A 96 5.39 9.87 -12.58
CA MET A 96 5.73 8.46 -12.35
C MET A 96 5.27 7.59 -13.52
N GLN A 97 4.01 7.72 -13.96
CA GLN A 97 3.44 6.96 -15.09
C GLN A 97 4.23 7.16 -16.39
N ASP A 98 4.64 8.39 -16.68
CA ASP A 98 5.43 8.70 -17.87
C ASP A 98 6.87 8.13 -17.82
N SER A 99 7.31 7.68 -16.65
CA SER A 99 8.68 7.23 -16.40
C SER A 99 8.86 5.72 -16.39
N VAL A 100 7.79 4.93 -16.25
CA VAL A 100 7.82 3.46 -16.11
C VAL A 100 6.72 2.80 -16.94
N SER A 101 6.88 1.50 -17.20
CA SER A 101 5.89 0.66 -17.90
C SER A 101 5.00 -0.13 -16.92
N VAL A 102 5.46 -0.34 -15.68
CA VAL A 102 4.68 -1.02 -14.65
C VAL A 102 3.53 -0.12 -14.15
N PRO A 103 2.43 -0.72 -13.64
CA PRO A 103 1.31 0.06 -13.11
C PRO A 103 1.74 1.04 -12.00
N VAL A 104 1.23 2.27 -12.08
CA VAL A 104 1.38 3.28 -11.03
C VAL A 104 0.02 3.49 -10.36
N THR A 105 -0.03 3.31 -9.05
CA THR A 105 -1.27 3.28 -8.26
C THR A 105 -1.19 4.27 -7.10
N VAL A 106 -2.32 4.58 -6.47
CA VAL A 106 -2.39 5.47 -5.31
C VAL A 106 -3.09 4.81 -4.14
N LYS A 107 -2.53 4.97 -2.94
CA LYS A 107 -3.20 4.55 -1.69
C LYS A 107 -3.55 5.76 -0.85
N HIS A 108 -4.85 5.98 -0.63
CA HIS A 108 -5.36 7.17 0.06
C HIS A 108 -6.38 6.83 1.14
N ARG A 109 -6.86 7.85 1.85
CA ARG A 109 -7.94 7.79 2.83
C ARG A 109 -9.23 8.41 2.29
N ILE A 110 -10.28 8.43 3.13
CA ILE A 110 -11.58 9.02 2.81
C ILE A 110 -11.80 10.38 3.47
N GLY A 111 -10.75 11.06 3.86
CA GLY A 111 -10.80 12.40 4.46
C GLY A 111 -9.58 12.72 5.28
N VAL A 112 -9.41 14.01 5.58
CA VAL A 112 -8.34 14.57 6.41
C VAL A 112 -8.96 15.60 7.36
N ASP A 113 -8.78 15.40 8.67
CA ASP A 113 -9.39 16.20 9.73
C ASP A 113 -10.92 16.36 9.51
N ASP A 114 -11.42 17.58 9.39
CA ASP A 114 -12.82 17.93 9.13
C ASP A 114 -13.24 17.81 7.66
N GLN A 115 -12.28 17.65 6.74
CA GLN A 115 -12.52 17.44 5.31
C GLN A 115 -12.92 15.99 5.04
N THR A 116 -14.14 15.60 5.41
CA THR A 116 -14.64 14.22 5.32
C THR A 116 -15.88 14.07 4.44
N SER A 117 -16.26 15.14 3.72
CA SER A 117 -17.40 15.09 2.82
C SER A 117 -17.12 14.17 1.62
N TYR A 118 -18.18 13.56 1.08
CA TYR A 118 -18.06 12.79 -0.16
C TYR A 118 -17.47 13.63 -1.30
N GLY A 119 -17.91 14.89 -1.44
CA GLY A 119 -17.39 15.81 -2.45
C GLY A 119 -15.88 15.98 -2.39
N PHE A 120 -15.33 16.16 -1.19
CA PHE A 120 -13.88 16.28 -1.00
C PHE A 120 -13.11 15.06 -1.54
N VAL A 121 -13.57 13.85 -1.20
CA VAL A 121 -12.89 12.62 -1.63
C VAL A 121 -13.10 12.35 -3.11
N ARG A 122 -14.31 12.60 -3.62
CA ARG A 122 -14.66 12.47 -5.04
C ARG A 122 -13.81 13.41 -5.90
N ASP A 123 -13.65 14.66 -5.49
CA ASP A 123 -12.85 15.65 -6.22
C ASP A 123 -11.35 15.28 -6.21
N PHE A 124 -10.85 14.73 -5.09
CA PHE A 124 -9.50 14.16 -5.03
C PHE A 124 -9.34 13.01 -6.04
N VAL A 125 -10.23 12.02 -6.00
CA VAL A 125 -10.19 10.87 -6.91
C VAL A 125 -10.36 11.33 -8.36
N GLY A 126 -11.29 12.25 -8.64
CA GLY A 126 -11.53 12.80 -9.97
C GLY A 126 -10.29 13.46 -10.58
N THR A 127 -9.64 14.34 -9.83
CA THR A 127 -8.40 15.01 -10.28
C THR A 127 -7.29 14.01 -10.60
N VAL A 128 -7.12 13.01 -9.74
CA VAL A 128 -6.10 11.95 -9.92
C VAL A 128 -6.46 11.02 -11.08
N HIS A 129 -7.74 10.71 -11.25
CA HIS A 129 -8.27 9.93 -12.37
C HIS A 129 -8.05 10.64 -13.72
N GLU A 130 -8.31 11.94 -13.80
CA GLU A 130 -8.10 12.77 -15.00
C GLU A 130 -6.62 12.77 -15.41
N ALA A 131 -5.70 12.66 -14.46
CA ALA A 131 -4.25 12.50 -14.72
C ALA A 131 -3.85 11.11 -15.21
N GLY A 132 -4.79 10.17 -15.36
CA GLY A 132 -4.55 8.84 -15.92
C GLY A 132 -4.46 7.70 -14.91
N THR A 133 -4.51 7.96 -13.60
CA THR A 133 -4.52 6.89 -12.59
C THR A 133 -5.85 6.12 -12.63
N ARG A 134 -5.76 4.78 -12.59
CA ARG A 134 -6.93 3.89 -12.67
C ARG A 134 -7.04 2.90 -11.52
N VAL A 135 -6.07 2.85 -10.62
CA VAL A 135 -6.09 1.92 -9.48
C VAL A 135 -5.96 2.70 -8.18
N PHE A 136 -7.00 2.62 -7.36
CA PHE A 136 -7.15 3.33 -6.10
C PHE A 136 -7.27 2.32 -4.94
N ILE A 137 -6.32 2.38 -3.98
CA ILE A 137 -6.42 1.60 -2.75
C ILE A 137 -6.96 2.53 -1.66
N VAL A 138 -8.20 2.28 -1.24
CA VAL A 138 -8.95 3.18 -0.35
C VAL A 138 -8.94 2.64 1.07
N HIS A 139 -8.18 3.27 1.98
CA HIS A 139 -8.39 3.04 3.40
C HIS A 139 -9.67 3.75 3.84
N ALA A 140 -10.72 2.98 4.08
CA ALA A 140 -12.08 3.48 4.34
C ALA A 140 -12.23 4.17 5.72
N ARG A 141 -11.24 4.98 6.12
CA ARG A 141 -11.24 5.84 7.32
C ARG A 141 -10.64 7.20 6.97
N ALA A 142 -11.17 8.26 7.56
CA ALA A 142 -10.50 9.56 7.57
C ALA A 142 -9.20 9.49 8.38
N ALA A 143 -8.31 10.45 8.18
CA ALA A 143 -7.13 10.66 9.02
C ALA A 143 -7.28 11.95 9.83
N TRP A 144 -6.86 11.91 11.09
CA TRP A 144 -6.76 13.07 11.95
C TRP A 144 -5.27 13.41 12.13
N LEU A 145 -4.90 14.60 11.69
CA LEU A 145 -3.51 15.05 11.72
C LEU A 145 -3.05 15.45 13.12
N LYS A 146 -4.01 15.85 13.96
CA LYS A 146 -3.77 16.25 15.35
C LYS A 146 -4.61 15.39 16.31
N GLY A 147 -4.06 15.14 17.49
CA GLY A 147 -4.78 14.46 18.58
C GLY A 147 -4.79 12.95 18.52
N LEU A 148 -4.39 12.32 17.40
CA LEU A 148 -4.29 10.87 17.27
C LEU A 148 -2.91 10.45 16.76
N SER A 149 -2.35 9.42 17.38
CA SER A 149 -1.16 8.74 16.86
C SER A 149 -1.48 8.00 15.54
N PRO A 150 -0.46 7.62 14.75
CA PRO A 150 -0.67 6.79 13.56
C PRO A 150 -1.37 5.45 13.84
N LYS A 151 -1.19 4.89 15.04
CA LYS A 151 -1.87 3.67 15.48
C LYS A 151 -3.36 3.93 15.70
N GLU A 152 -3.71 4.95 16.47
CA GLU A 152 -5.08 5.37 16.77
C GLU A 152 -5.84 5.77 15.50
N ASN A 153 -5.18 6.42 14.55
CA ASN A 153 -5.73 6.74 13.23
C ASN A 153 -6.16 5.52 12.39
N ARG A 154 -5.81 4.32 12.82
CA ARG A 154 -6.25 3.06 12.18
C ARG A 154 -7.46 2.43 12.86
N ASP A 155 -7.83 2.93 14.05
CA ASP A 155 -8.86 2.32 14.87
C ASP A 155 -9.99 3.29 15.25
N ILE A 156 -9.67 4.52 15.67
CA ILE A 156 -10.63 5.48 16.22
C ILE A 156 -11.55 6.11 15.16
N PRO A 157 -11.04 6.65 14.02
CA PRO A 157 -11.94 7.16 13.00
C PRO A 157 -12.83 6.03 12.47
N PRO A 158 -14.15 6.27 12.31
CA PRO A 158 -15.06 5.21 11.87
C PRO A 158 -14.74 4.73 10.45
N LEU A 159 -14.98 3.44 10.21
CA LEU A 159 -14.98 2.89 8.86
C LEU A 159 -16.22 3.37 8.10
N ASN A 160 -16.01 3.84 6.86
CA ASN A 160 -17.09 4.18 5.95
C ASN A 160 -16.81 3.55 4.57
N ARG A 161 -17.13 2.27 4.44
CA ARG A 161 -16.99 1.52 3.19
C ARG A 161 -18.06 1.90 2.16
N GLU A 162 -19.19 2.45 2.61
CA GLU A 162 -20.24 2.96 1.71
C GLU A 162 -19.72 4.13 0.86
N LEU A 163 -18.98 5.05 1.46
CA LEU A 163 -18.33 6.13 0.73
C LEU A 163 -17.35 5.59 -0.32
N ALA A 164 -16.56 4.58 0.03
CA ALA A 164 -15.64 3.95 -0.91
C ALA A 164 -16.38 3.23 -2.06
N ALA A 165 -17.51 2.57 -1.77
CA ALA A 165 -18.34 1.93 -2.79
C ALA A 165 -19.01 2.95 -3.73
N GLN A 166 -19.37 4.11 -3.20
CA GLN A 166 -19.91 5.20 -4.01
C GLN A 166 -18.85 5.74 -4.98
N LEU A 167 -17.57 5.87 -4.56
CA LEU A 167 -16.48 6.22 -5.46
C LEU A 167 -16.34 5.23 -6.62
N LYS A 168 -16.41 3.93 -6.34
CA LYS A 168 -16.38 2.91 -7.39
C LYS A 168 -17.53 3.06 -8.37
N ALA A 169 -18.72 3.41 -7.91
CA ALA A 169 -19.88 3.65 -8.78
C ALA A 169 -19.71 4.88 -9.67
N ASP A 170 -19.08 5.95 -9.15
CA ASP A 170 -18.85 7.19 -9.90
C ASP A 170 -17.67 7.08 -10.90
N PHE A 171 -16.73 6.15 -10.68
CA PHE A 171 -15.55 5.91 -11.54
C PHE A 171 -15.50 4.45 -12.02
N PRO A 172 -16.44 4.01 -12.88
CA PRO A 172 -16.61 2.60 -13.25
C PRO A 172 -15.46 2.02 -14.11
N ASP A 173 -14.65 2.87 -14.73
CA ASP A 173 -13.46 2.50 -15.50
C ASP A 173 -12.18 2.39 -14.63
N SER A 174 -12.32 2.52 -13.32
CA SER A 174 -11.24 2.41 -12.35
C SER A 174 -11.38 1.19 -11.46
N ILE A 175 -10.25 0.70 -10.97
CA ILE A 175 -10.14 -0.40 -10.02
C ILE A 175 -10.09 0.17 -8.61
N PHE A 176 -11.00 -0.26 -7.75
CA PHE A 176 -11.05 0.12 -6.34
C PHE A 176 -10.76 -1.07 -5.44
N VAL A 177 -9.66 -0.96 -4.69
CA VAL A 177 -9.26 -1.93 -3.68
C VAL A 177 -9.58 -1.36 -2.29
N VAL A 178 -10.47 -2.02 -1.55
CA VAL A 178 -10.84 -1.56 -0.20
C VAL A 178 -9.87 -2.06 0.86
N ASN A 179 -9.53 -1.18 1.79
CA ASN A 179 -8.67 -1.45 2.93
C ASN A 179 -9.30 -0.90 4.22
N GLY A 180 -9.02 -1.53 5.33
CA GLY A 180 -9.42 -1.10 6.67
C GLY A 180 -10.34 -2.08 7.38
N GLY A 181 -9.85 -2.61 8.52
CA GLY A 181 -10.61 -3.46 9.43
C GLY A 181 -10.91 -4.87 8.93
N ILE A 182 -10.43 -5.30 7.78
CA ILE A 182 -10.62 -6.65 7.24
C ILE A 182 -9.66 -7.60 7.98
N LYS A 183 -10.18 -8.69 8.54
CA LYS A 183 -9.45 -9.64 9.39
C LYS A 183 -9.63 -11.10 8.98
N THR A 184 -10.67 -11.44 8.24
CA THR A 184 -10.99 -12.82 7.86
C THR A 184 -11.19 -12.96 6.36
N LEU A 185 -11.04 -14.18 5.84
CA LEU A 185 -11.31 -14.47 4.42
C LEU A 185 -12.79 -14.30 4.07
N SER A 186 -13.69 -14.59 5.01
CA SER A 186 -15.12 -14.32 4.82
C SER A 186 -15.42 -12.83 4.64
N GLU A 187 -14.76 -11.96 5.41
CA GLU A 187 -14.85 -10.51 5.20
C GLU A 187 -14.23 -10.11 3.84
N CYS A 188 -13.12 -10.74 3.43
CA CYS A 188 -12.54 -10.51 2.09
C CYS A 188 -13.54 -10.86 0.99
N GLN A 189 -14.18 -12.02 1.06
CA GLN A 189 -15.18 -12.46 0.08
C GLN A 189 -16.40 -11.52 0.04
N THR A 190 -16.85 -11.07 1.19
CA THR A 190 -17.96 -10.10 1.30
C THR A 190 -17.61 -8.79 0.59
N GLU A 191 -16.43 -8.24 0.83
CA GLU A 191 -16.00 -6.99 0.20
C GLU A 191 -15.66 -7.15 -1.30
N LEU A 192 -15.18 -8.32 -1.73
CA LEU A 192 -14.99 -8.62 -3.16
C LEU A 192 -16.30 -8.65 -3.95
N GLY A 193 -17.45 -8.82 -3.30
CA GLY A 193 -18.76 -8.63 -3.92
C GLY A 193 -19.08 -7.15 -4.26
N ARG A 194 -18.31 -6.20 -3.71
CA ARG A 194 -18.54 -4.76 -3.84
C ARG A 194 -17.38 -4.01 -4.50
N PHE A 195 -16.17 -4.53 -4.38
CA PHE A 195 -14.93 -3.92 -4.83
C PHE A 195 -14.15 -4.87 -5.75
N ASP A 196 -13.20 -4.32 -6.50
CA ASP A 196 -12.36 -5.09 -7.41
C ASP A 196 -11.22 -5.82 -6.69
N GLY A 197 -10.95 -5.43 -5.45
CA GLY A 197 -9.94 -6.05 -4.62
C GLY A 197 -10.08 -5.67 -3.15
N VAL A 198 -9.36 -6.40 -2.31
CA VAL A 198 -9.25 -6.15 -0.87
C VAL A 198 -7.79 -6.09 -0.46
N MET A 199 -7.47 -5.22 0.48
CA MET A 199 -6.13 -5.13 1.05
C MET A 199 -6.19 -5.36 2.56
N LEU A 200 -5.50 -6.39 3.02
CA LEU A 200 -5.24 -6.63 4.43
C LEU A 200 -3.99 -5.83 4.85
N GLY A 201 -3.99 -5.36 6.08
CA GLY A 201 -2.82 -4.70 6.66
C GLY A 201 -2.31 -5.49 7.85
N ARG A 202 -2.66 -5.03 9.05
CA ARG A 202 -2.17 -5.59 10.32
C ARG A 202 -2.45 -7.08 10.49
N GLU A 203 -3.57 -7.58 9.97
CA GLU A 203 -3.91 -8.99 10.09
C GLU A 203 -2.91 -9.88 9.36
N ALA A 204 -2.47 -9.50 8.16
CA ALA A 204 -1.45 -10.25 7.43
C ALA A 204 -0.11 -10.33 8.19
N TYR A 205 0.19 -9.32 9.03
CA TYR A 205 1.39 -9.30 9.87
C TYR A 205 1.19 -10.07 11.19
N ASN A 206 0.04 -9.87 11.86
CA ASN A 206 -0.23 -10.46 13.17
C ASN A 206 -0.63 -11.94 13.09
N ASN A 207 -1.26 -12.34 11.99
CA ASN A 207 -1.73 -13.70 11.71
C ASN A 207 -1.38 -14.11 10.26
N PRO A 208 -0.09 -14.22 9.92
CA PRO A 208 0.34 -14.55 8.56
C PRO A 208 -0.18 -15.90 8.07
N TRP A 209 -0.55 -16.80 8.99
CA TRP A 209 -1.11 -18.11 8.65
C TRP A 209 -2.38 -18.00 7.78
N LEU A 210 -3.18 -16.95 7.93
CA LEU A 210 -4.33 -16.66 7.07
C LEU A 210 -3.96 -16.67 5.58
N LEU A 211 -2.73 -16.29 5.23
CA LEU A 211 -2.28 -16.23 3.84
C LEU A 211 -2.13 -17.62 3.18
N THR A 212 -2.10 -18.70 3.95
CA THR A 212 -2.06 -20.06 3.38
C THR A 212 -3.36 -20.45 2.69
N GLU A 213 -4.46 -19.85 3.10
CA GLU A 213 -5.81 -20.14 2.59
C GLU A 213 -6.24 -19.16 1.49
N VAL A 214 -5.51 -18.03 1.32
CA VAL A 214 -5.87 -16.97 0.36
C VAL A 214 -5.96 -17.48 -1.08
N ASP A 215 -4.99 -18.27 -1.52
CA ASP A 215 -4.91 -18.73 -2.91
C ASP A 215 -6.09 -19.64 -3.25
N HIS A 216 -6.47 -20.52 -2.32
CA HIS A 216 -7.65 -21.35 -2.46
C HIS A 216 -8.96 -20.54 -2.37
N ALA A 217 -9.13 -19.79 -1.30
CA ALA A 217 -10.39 -19.12 -0.98
C ALA A 217 -10.75 -17.97 -1.94
N LEU A 218 -9.74 -17.26 -2.48
CA LEU A 218 -9.95 -16.06 -3.28
C LEU A 218 -9.55 -16.20 -4.76
N TYR A 219 -8.69 -17.17 -5.09
CA TYR A 219 -8.24 -17.39 -6.48
C TYR A 219 -8.63 -18.75 -7.05
N GLY A 220 -9.23 -19.65 -6.22
CA GLY A 220 -9.68 -20.97 -6.66
C GLY A 220 -8.56 -21.97 -6.91
N ASP A 221 -7.35 -21.69 -6.41
CA ASP A 221 -6.24 -22.65 -6.46
C ASP A 221 -6.51 -23.84 -5.52
N PRO A 222 -5.81 -24.97 -5.64
CA PRO A 222 -5.91 -26.08 -4.69
C PRO A 222 -5.62 -25.64 -3.26
N GLU A 223 -6.21 -26.33 -2.28
CA GLU A 223 -5.90 -26.08 -0.87
C GLU A 223 -4.40 -26.25 -0.59
N SER A 224 -3.86 -25.40 0.27
CA SER A 224 -2.49 -25.50 0.70
C SER A 224 -2.29 -26.74 1.57
N THR A 225 -1.26 -27.51 1.27
CA THR A 225 -0.84 -28.67 2.08
C THR A 225 0.22 -28.30 3.13
N LEU A 226 0.62 -27.02 3.20
CA LEU A 226 1.62 -26.54 4.14
C LEU A 226 1.16 -26.74 5.60
N THR A 227 2.05 -27.27 6.41
CA THR A 227 1.90 -27.34 7.86
C THR A 227 2.57 -26.17 8.54
N ARG A 228 2.19 -25.88 9.81
CA ARG A 228 2.86 -24.84 10.59
C ARG A 228 4.33 -25.16 10.85
N ASP A 229 4.65 -26.43 11.07
CA ASP A 229 6.01 -26.88 11.34
C ASP A 229 6.91 -26.64 10.11
N GLU A 230 6.46 -27.01 8.92
CA GLU A 230 7.19 -26.71 7.68
C GLU A 230 7.42 -25.21 7.45
N VAL A 231 6.44 -24.35 7.79
CA VAL A 231 6.61 -22.89 7.69
C VAL A 231 7.64 -22.40 8.71
N VAL A 232 7.65 -22.93 9.93
CA VAL A 232 8.63 -22.56 10.96
C VAL A 232 10.05 -22.99 10.55
N GLU A 233 10.21 -24.19 9.99
CA GLU A 233 11.50 -24.67 9.47
C GLU A 233 12.02 -23.75 8.35
N GLN A 234 11.17 -23.43 7.35
CA GLN A 234 11.56 -22.51 6.27
C GLN A 234 11.89 -21.10 6.78
N MET A 235 11.20 -20.62 7.82
CA MET A 235 11.54 -19.34 8.46
C MET A 235 12.85 -19.38 9.21
N ALA A 236 13.21 -20.50 9.83
CA ALA A 236 14.51 -20.65 10.47
C ALA A 236 15.64 -20.56 9.44
N ASP A 237 15.53 -21.29 8.34
CA ASP A 237 16.49 -21.23 7.22
C ASP A 237 16.62 -19.80 6.65
N TYR A 238 15.49 -19.08 6.53
CA TYR A 238 15.49 -17.69 6.08
C TYR A 238 16.20 -16.75 7.06
N VAL A 239 15.99 -16.94 8.36
CA VAL A 239 16.67 -16.15 9.40
C VAL A 239 18.18 -16.36 9.34
N ASP A 240 18.64 -17.60 9.18
CA ASP A 240 20.06 -17.91 9.05
C ASP A 240 20.66 -17.25 7.80
N LEU A 241 19.99 -17.35 6.66
CA LEU A 241 20.39 -16.70 5.42
C LEU A 241 20.51 -15.17 5.55
N VAL A 242 19.55 -14.53 6.23
CA VAL A 242 19.59 -13.07 6.47
C VAL A 242 20.71 -12.69 7.41
N GLN A 243 20.98 -13.50 8.44
CA GLN A 243 22.10 -13.26 9.36
C GLN A 243 23.47 -13.37 8.67
N GLU A 244 23.61 -14.28 7.71
CA GLU A 244 24.83 -14.40 6.89
C GLU A 244 25.03 -13.19 5.96
N ARG A 245 23.97 -12.70 5.37
CA ARG A 245 23.99 -11.53 4.44
C ARG A 245 24.18 -10.18 5.15
N GLU A 246 23.66 -10.03 6.35
CA GLU A 246 23.74 -8.80 7.16
C GLU A 246 24.26 -9.10 8.59
N PRO A 247 25.55 -9.35 8.79
CA PRO A 247 26.06 -9.63 10.11
C PRO A 247 25.94 -8.42 11.04
N LEU A 248 25.20 -8.56 12.14
CA LEU A 248 25.21 -7.76 13.38
C LEU A 248 24.75 -6.27 13.31
N ALA A 249 24.83 -5.56 12.21
CA ALA A 249 24.41 -4.16 12.13
C ALA A 249 22.87 -3.98 12.18
N ALA A 250 22.11 -5.02 11.88
CA ALA A 250 20.63 -5.00 11.87
C ALA A 250 20.00 -5.20 13.26
N ARG A 251 20.76 -5.61 14.28
CA ARG A 251 20.22 -5.95 15.62
C ARG A 251 19.89 -4.74 16.51
N THR A 252 20.24 -3.53 16.09
CA THR A 252 20.03 -2.29 16.87
C THR A 252 18.91 -1.40 16.34
N ALA A 253 18.13 -1.85 15.40
CA ALA A 253 17.07 -1.07 14.78
C ALA A 253 15.68 -1.75 14.92
N VAL A 254 15.40 -2.31 16.09
CA VAL A 254 14.04 -2.72 16.48
C VAL A 254 13.60 -1.92 17.68
#